data_e3c63572a515bcd3fca2c7508070c947
#
_entry.id   e3c63572a515bcd3fca2c7508070c947
#
_cell.length_a   1.000
_cell.length_b   1.000
_cell.length_c   1.000
_cell.angle_alpha   90.00
_cell.angle_beta   90.00
_cell.angle_gamma   90.00
#
_symmetry.space_group_name_H-M   'P 1'
#
loop_
_entity.id
_entity.type
_entity.pdbx_description
1 polymer ?
#
loop_
_entity_poly.entity_id
_entity_poly.type
_entity_poly.pdbx_seq_one_letter_code
_entity_poly.pdbx_strand_id
1 'polypeptide(L)'
;MYTGSGTQRLPRLVGLSKSLEMMLTSKLVKGEEALGLGLVDAVVSPNELVATARQWALDILERRRPWVASLYRTDKLEPLGEAREIFKSARAHTKKQAPNLTHPLVYIDIVEEGVVSGPLAGLWKEAEAFQGLLHADTCKSLIHIFFAQRGTSKVPGITDRGLMPRQVRKVAVVGGGLMGSGIATALVLSNCSVILKGNDKSLQAGIGRVKANLQSRVKKGNMTQEKFEKTMSLLKGVRDYESFKDVDMVIEAVIENVLLKQQIFVDLERSCPPHCILATNTSTIDLNLIGEKTRSQDRIIGAHFFSPAHVMPLLEIVRTQHTSPQVIVDLLHVGKKIKKTPVVVGNCTGFAFNRMFFPYTMAAMLLVEHGANLYQIDKVITKFGMPMGPFRLVDLIGFGVAVATGLQFVQNFPERTYKSMLAPLLQEDKRLGEATRKGFYLYDERRKASPDPELKKYVEKARSISGVSIDPKLVKLPEKDIVEMTFFPVVNEACQVLDEGIAVKAADLDIASVMGMGFPPYRGGIMFWADSLGSEYIYSRLEEWSLLYGGFFKPCAYLANRAAKGIPLVRNLIFYNSRVMYAQTLLIRRVAIS
;
A
#
# COMPACT_ATOMS: atom_id res chain seq x y z
N MET A 1 -5.09 -18.90 -3.00
CA MET A 1 -4.60 -20.17 -3.56
C MET A 1 -5.81 -21.07 -3.78
N TYR A 2 -6.02 -21.56 -4.99
CA TYR A 2 -7.16 -22.42 -5.29
C TYR A 2 -6.84 -23.84 -4.84
N THR A 3 -7.25 -24.18 -3.64
CA THR A 3 -7.22 -25.54 -3.13
C THR A 3 -8.59 -26.15 -3.32
N GLY A 4 -8.72 -27.16 -4.15
CA GLY A 4 -9.97 -27.82 -4.42
C GLY A 4 -10.28 -27.97 -5.90
N SER A 5 -9.27 -28.33 -6.69
CA SER A 5 -9.42 -28.63 -8.13
C SER A 5 -9.80 -27.44 -9.04
N GLY A 6 -9.69 -26.21 -8.55
CA GLY A 6 -10.00 -25.01 -9.34
C GLY A 6 -9.11 -24.88 -10.57
N THR A 7 -7.83 -25.27 -10.48
CA THR A 7 -6.87 -25.26 -11.60
C THR A 7 -7.30 -26.18 -12.74
N GLN A 8 -8.06 -27.24 -12.42
CA GLN A 8 -8.53 -28.21 -13.41
C GLN A 8 -9.94 -27.94 -13.90
N ARG A 9 -10.83 -27.42 -13.03
CA ARG A 9 -12.23 -27.18 -13.39
C ARG A 9 -12.44 -25.87 -14.16
N LEU A 10 -11.72 -24.80 -13.76
CA LEU A 10 -11.93 -23.48 -14.35
C LEU A 10 -11.61 -23.44 -15.86
N PRO A 11 -10.48 -23.99 -16.34
CA PRO A 11 -10.21 -24.03 -17.79
C PRO A 11 -11.30 -24.77 -18.59
N ARG A 12 -11.87 -25.81 -17.99
CA ARG A 12 -12.93 -26.63 -18.60
C ARG A 12 -14.30 -25.97 -18.61
N LEU A 13 -14.50 -24.94 -17.80
CA LEU A 13 -15.74 -24.15 -17.75
C LEU A 13 -15.71 -22.90 -18.64
N VAL A 14 -14.56 -22.20 -18.70
CA VAL A 14 -14.46 -20.88 -19.32
C VAL A 14 -13.42 -20.77 -20.46
N GLY A 15 -12.72 -21.86 -20.78
CA GLY A 15 -11.59 -21.89 -21.72
C GLY A 15 -10.27 -21.56 -21.05
N LEU A 16 -9.16 -21.96 -21.68
CA LEU A 16 -7.81 -21.86 -21.11
C LEU A 16 -7.35 -20.41 -20.96
N SER A 17 -7.48 -19.59 -21.99
CA SER A 17 -7.05 -18.19 -21.97
C SER A 17 -7.75 -17.40 -20.87
N LYS A 18 -9.07 -17.54 -20.74
CA LYS A 18 -9.86 -16.82 -19.73
C LYS A 18 -9.56 -17.32 -18.32
N SER A 19 -9.38 -18.62 -18.14
CA SER A 19 -9.03 -19.20 -16.85
C SER A 19 -7.67 -18.73 -16.35
N LEU A 20 -6.66 -18.67 -17.21
CA LEU A 20 -5.32 -18.15 -16.86
C LEU A 20 -5.40 -16.65 -16.53
N GLU A 21 -6.15 -15.83 -17.28
CA GLU A 21 -6.39 -14.43 -16.93
C GLU A 21 -6.95 -14.33 -15.50
N MET A 22 -8.03 -15.07 -15.19
CA MET A 22 -8.69 -15.03 -13.90
C MET A 22 -7.76 -15.49 -12.76
N MET A 23 -7.01 -16.58 -12.95
CA MET A 23 -6.10 -17.13 -11.93
C MET A 23 -4.91 -16.21 -11.66
N LEU A 24 -4.30 -15.66 -12.71
CA LEU A 24 -3.08 -14.86 -12.59
C LEU A 24 -3.34 -13.41 -12.13
N THR A 25 -4.54 -12.88 -12.40
CA THR A 25 -4.88 -11.49 -12.07
C THR A 25 -5.83 -11.36 -10.87
N SER A 26 -6.43 -12.46 -10.42
CA SER A 26 -7.49 -12.46 -9.38
C SER A 26 -8.64 -11.51 -9.71
N LYS A 27 -8.95 -11.33 -11.01
CA LYS A 27 -10.02 -10.44 -11.48
C LYS A 27 -11.38 -10.91 -11.00
N LEU A 28 -12.15 -9.99 -10.45
CA LEU A 28 -13.54 -10.25 -10.06
C LEU A 28 -14.42 -10.33 -11.30
N VAL A 29 -15.24 -11.37 -11.38
CA VAL A 29 -16.22 -11.60 -12.43
C VAL A 29 -17.61 -11.36 -11.87
N LYS A 30 -18.44 -10.56 -12.57
CA LYS A 30 -19.83 -10.30 -12.18
C LYS A 30 -20.74 -11.46 -12.61
N GLY A 31 -21.92 -11.57 -11.99
CA GLY A 31 -22.88 -12.66 -12.28
C GLY A 31 -23.21 -12.81 -13.77
N GLU A 32 -23.56 -11.72 -14.44
CA GLU A 32 -23.89 -11.74 -15.89
C GLU A 32 -22.69 -12.15 -16.76
N GLU A 33 -21.47 -11.65 -16.43
CA GLU A 33 -20.25 -12.08 -17.11
C GLU A 33 -19.95 -13.56 -16.84
N ALA A 34 -20.17 -14.03 -15.61
CA ALA A 34 -19.99 -15.43 -15.22
C ALA A 34 -20.96 -16.37 -15.97
N LEU A 35 -22.21 -15.95 -16.16
CA LEU A 35 -23.19 -16.67 -16.95
C LEU A 35 -22.77 -16.77 -18.42
N GLY A 36 -22.39 -15.65 -19.03
CA GLY A 36 -21.91 -15.60 -20.41
C GLY A 36 -20.68 -16.47 -20.67
N LEU A 37 -19.79 -16.61 -19.67
CA LEU A 37 -18.62 -17.46 -19.73
C LEU A 37 -18.93 -18.97 -19.50
N GLY A 38 -20.10 -19.30 -18.96
CA GLY A 38 -20.46 -20.68 -18.55
C GLY A 38 -19.81 -21.07 -17.20
N LEU A 39 -19.40 -20.10 -16.39
CA LEU A 39 -18.88 -20.34 -15.04
C LEU A 39 -20.01 -20.65 -14.05
N VAL A 40 -21.20 -20.08 -14.27
CA VAL A 40 -22.43 -20.34 -13.55
C VAL A 40 -23.54 -20.62 -14.56
N ASP A 41 -24.56 -21.37 -14.14
CA ASP A 41 -25.66 -21.82 -15.01
C ASP A 41 -26.88 -20.90 -14.95
N ALA A 42 -27.01 -20.07 -13.91
CA ALA A 42 -28.06 -19.09 -13.75
C ALA A 42 -27.62 -17.90 -12.89
N VAL A 43 -28.25 -16.75 -13.13
CA VAL A 43 -28.17 -15.56 -12.30
C VAL A 43 -29.55 -15.18 -11.85
N VAL A 44 -29.79 -15.11 -10.55
CA VAL A 44 -31.08 -14.82 -9.94
C VAL A 44 -30.94 -13.79 -8.83
N SER A 45 -32.05 -13.24 -8.35
CA SER A 45 -32.01 -12.33 -7.19
C SER A 45 -31.56 -13.06 -5.92
N PRO A 46 -30.95 -12.37 -4.94
CA PRO A 46 -30.50 -12.99 -3.68
C PRO A 46 -31.60 -13.76 -2.95
N ASN A 47 -32.86 -13.30 -3.03
CA ASN A 47 -33.98 -13.92 -2.35
C ASN A 47 -34.43 -15.23 -3.03
N GLU A 48 -34.15 -15.40 -4.30
CA GLU A 48 -34.55 -16.58 -5.11
C GLU A 48 -33.45 -17.64 -5.18
N LEU A 49 -32.20 -17.29 -4.75
CA LEU A 49 -31.02 -18.13 -4.94
C LEU A 49 -31.21 -19.55 -4.38
N VAL A 50 -31.66 -19.66 -3.13
CA VAL A 50 -31.81 -20.97 -2.47
C VAL A 50 -32.93 -21.79 -3.10
N ALA A 51 -34.06 -21.17 -3.43
CA ALA A 51 -35.19 -21.84 -4.08
C ALA A 51 -34.81 -22.37 -5.47
N THR A 52 -34.14 -21.54 -6.27
CA THR A 52 -33.66 -21.92 -7.61
C THR A 52 -32.63 -23.05 -7.54
N ALA A 53 -31.65 -22.96 -6.64
CA ALA A 53 -30.64 -24.01 -6.47
C ALA A 53 -31.27 -25.35 -6.04
N ARG A 54 -32.25 -25.30 -5.13
CA ARG A 54 -33.02 -26.50 -4.72
C ARG A 54 -33.78 -27.09 -5.88
N GLN A 55 -34.47 -26.27 -6.68
CA GLN A 55 -35.21 -26.76 -7.87
C GLN A 55 -34.25 -27.40 -8.88
N TRP A 56 -33.09 -26.81 -9.14
CA TRP A 56 -32.10 -27.41 -10.03
C TRP A 56 -31.59 -28.76 -9.51
N ALA A 57 -31.35 -28.89 -8.21
CA ALA A 57 -30.94 -30.16 -7.60
C ALA A 57 -32.03 -31.25 -7.78
N LEU A 58 -33.31 -30.90 -7.59
CA LEU A 58 -34.45 -31.81 -7.84
C LEU A 58 -34.53 -32.19 -9.30
N ASP A 59 -34.41 -31.24 -10.22
CA ASP A 59 -34.44 -31.49 -11.66
C ASP A 59 -33.32 -32.47 -12.11
N ILE A 60 -32.12 -32.37 -11.50
CA ILE A 60 -31.01 -33.31 -11.75
C ILE A 60 -31.37 -34.70 -11.20
N LEU A 61 -31.87 -34.79 -9.97
CA LEU A 61 -32.28 -36.06 -9.35
C LEU A 61 -33.35 -36.77 -10.16
N GLU A 62 -34.34 -36.04 -10.66
CA GLU A 62 -35.43 -36.55 -11.47
C GLU A 62 -35.09 -36.69 -12.96
N ARG A 63 -33.78 -36.50 -13.32
CA ARG A 63 -33.27 -36.61 -14.70
C ARG A 63 -33.90 -35.62 -15.70
N ARG A 64 -34.54 -34.54 -15.23
CA ARG A 64 -35.00 -33.43 -16.08
C ARG A 64 -33.85 -32.53 -16.55
N ARG A 65 -32.73 -32.57 -15.83
CA ARG A 65 -31.46 -31.90 -16.20
C ARG A 65 -30.33 -32.91 -16.17
N PRO A 66 -29.33 -32.78 -17.07
CA PRO A 66 -28.17 -33.66 -17.07
C PRO A 66 -27.30 -33.44 -15.83
N TRP A 67 -26.73 -34.54 -15.31
CA TRP A 67 -25.61 -34.46 -14.36
C TRP A 67 -24.33 -34.16 -15.14
N VAL A 68 -23.71 -33.01 -14.87
CA VAL A 68 -22.47 -32.58 -15.53
C VAL A 68 -21.35 -32.48 -14.52
N ALA A 69 -20.32 -33.31 -14.68
CA ALA A 69 -19.08 -33.21 -13.89
C ALA A 69 -18.10 -32.28 -14.59
N SER A 70 -17.92 -31.06 -14.06
CA SER A 70 -17.07 -30.02 -14.65
C SER A 70 -15.60 -30.45 -14.84
N LEU A 71 -15.13 -31.43 -14.06
CA LEU A 71 -13.74 -31.94 -14.16
C LEU A 71 -13.48 -32.67 -15.50
N TYR A 72 -14.48 -33.28 -16.08
CA TYR A 72 -14.34 -34.10 -17.29
C TYR A 72 -14.85 -33.41 -18.56
N ARG A 73 -15.27 -32.16 -18.48
CA ARG A 73 -15.63 -31.37 -19.67
C ARG A 73 -14.41 -31.07 -20.51
N THR A 74 -14.56 -31.13 -21.82
CA THR A 74 -13.51 -30.83 -22.81
C THR A 74 -13.94 -29.85 -23.89
N ASP A 75 -15.25 -29.53 -23.93
CA ASP A 75 -15.88 -28.69 -24.94
C ASP A 75 -15.36 -27.24 -25.00
N LYS A 76 -14.74 -26.77 -23.92
CA LYS A 76 -14.15 -25.42 -23.81
C LYS A 76 -12.63 -25.40 -23.87
N LEU A 77 -11.99 -26.57 -23.85
CA LEU A 77 -10.54 -26.65 -23.93
C LEU A 77 -10.09 -26.47 -25.40
N GLU A 78 -9.14 -25.61 -25.59
CA GLU A 78 -8.49 -25.39 -26.88
C GLU A 78 -7.70 -26.63 -27.32
N PRO A 79 -7.57 -26.89 -28.63
CA PRO A 79 -6.72 -27.96 -29.16
C PRO A 79 -5.28 -27.87 -28.64
N LEU A 80 -4.62 -29.01 -28.44
CA LEU A 80 -3.29 -29.06 -27.79
C LEU A 80 -2.23 -28.15 -28.45
N GLY A 81 -2.29 -27.97 -29.77
CA GLY A 81 -1.38 -27.04 -30.46
C GLY A 81 -1.59 -25.59 -30.03
N GLU A 82 -2.83 -25.14 -29.98
CA GLU A 82 -3.21 -23.80 -29.55
C GLU A 82 -2.95 -23.60 -28.04
N ALA A 83 -3.30 -24.60 -27.23
CA ALA A 83 -3.06 -24.59 -25.80
C ALA A 83 -1.58 -24.37 -25.46
N ARG A 84 -0.64 -24.98 -26.19
CA ARG A 84 0.81 -24.79 -26.01
C ARG A 84 1.24 -23.36 -26.25
N GLU A 85 0.72 -22.69 -27.27
CA GLU A 85 1.05 -21.28 -27.53
C GLU A 85 0.46 -20.35 -26.46
N ILE A 86 -0.74 -20.65 -25.96
CA ILE A 86 -1.34 -19.93 -24.82
C ILE A 86 -0.44 -20.05 -23.58
N PHE A 87 -0.01 -21.26 -23.22
CA PHE A 87 0.88 -21.47 -22.07
C PHE A 87 2.23 -20.75 -22.22
N LYS A 88 2.83 -20.81 -23.41
CA LYS A 88 4.08 -20.11 -23.72
C LYS A 88 3.94 -18.60 -23.56
N SER A 89 2.87 -18.03 -24.10
CA SER A 89 2.54 -16.60 -23.96
C SER A 89 2.30 -16.22 -22.48
N ALA A 90 1.51 -17.02 -21.76
CA ALA A 90 1.23 -16.78 -20.34
C ALA A 90 2.51 -16.80 -19.49
N ARG A 91 3.42 -17.75 -19.72
CA ARG A 91 4.71 -17.80 -19.01
C ARG A 91 5.57 -16.58 -19.32
N ALA A 92 5.67 -16.17 -20.59
CA ALA A 92 6.45 -15.00 -20.99
C ALA A 92 5.89 -13.72 -20.35
N HIS A 93 4.57 -13.56 -20.35
CA HIS A 93 3.88 -12.44 -19.71
C HIS A 93 4.11 -12.43 -18.18
N THR A 94 3.95 -13.59 -17.54
CA THR A 94 4.13 -13.76 -16.09
C THR A 94 5.56 -13.43 -15.66
N LYS A 95 6.58 -13.94 -16.37
CA LYS A 95 7.98 -13.62 -16.08
C LYS A 95 8.27 -12.12 -16.19
N LYS A 96 7.62 -11.43 -17.10
CA LYS A 96 7.76 -9.98 -17.27
C LYS A 96 7.03 -9.18 -16.18
N GLN A 97 5.81 -9.59 -15.81
CA GLN A 97 4.97 -8.85 -14.86
C GLN A 97 5.29 -9.16 -13.38
N ALA A 98 5.72 -10.38 -13.10
CA ALA A 98 5.97 -10.85 -11.74
C ALA A 98 7.29 -11.64 -11.64
N PRO A 99 8.44 -11.02 -11.96
CA PRO A 99 9.73 -11.72 -12.05
C PRO A 99 10.20 -12.32 -10.72
N ASN A 100 9.71 -11.78 -9.61
CA ASN A 100 10.07 -12.20 -8.25
C ASN A 100 9.12 -13.25 -7.66
N LEU A 101 8.11 -13.72 -8.43
CA LEU A 101 7.11 -14.67 -7.96
C LEU A 101 7.19 -15.98 -8.75
N THR A 102 7.36 -17.09 -8.03
CA THR A 102 7.40 -18.43 -8.64
C THR A 102 6.03 -19.08 -8.76
N HIS A 103 5.13 -18.86 -7.79
CA HIS A 103 3.83 -19.51 -7.74
C HIS A 103 2.92 -19.26 -8.96
N PRO A 104 2.94 -18.11 -9.68
CA PRO A 104 2.14 -17.96 -10.89
C PRO A 104 2.61 -18.89 -12.02
N LEU A 105 3.92 -19.16 -12.11
CA LEU A 105 4.46 -20.13 -13.08
C LEU A 105 4.07 -21.57 -12.72
N VAL A 106 4.11 -21.90 -11.43
CA VAL A 106 3.64 -23.19 -10.92
C VAL A 106 2.15 -23.43 -11.25
N TYR A 107 1.30 -22.39 -11.17
CA TYR A 107 -0.10 -22.51 -11.61
C TYR A 107 -0.22 -22.85 -13.10
N ILE A 108 0.55 -22.20 -13.96
CA ILE A 108 0.56 -22.47 -15.39
C ILE A 108 0.96 -23.95 -15.63
N ASP A 109 1.99 -24.42 -14.94
CA ASP A 109 2.49 -25.81 -15.07
C ASP A 109 1.46 -26.86 -14.58
N ILE A 110 0.69 -26.55 -13.53
CA ILE A 110 -0.39 -27.41 -13.03
C ILE A 110 -1.55 -27.49 -14.05
N VAL A 111 -1.94 -26.34 -14.62
CA VAL A 111 -3.02 -26.28 -15.62
C VAL A 111 -2.60 -27.03 -16.88
N GLU A 112 -1.36 -26.84 -17.37
CA GLU A 112 -0.83 -27.53 -18.53
C GLU A 112 -0.80 -29.04 -18.33
N GLU A 113 -0.36 -29.53 -17.18
CA GLU A 113 -0.38 -30.96 -16.86
C GLU A 113 -1.79 -31.54 -17.01
N GLY A 114 -2.78 -30.85 -16.47
CA GLY A 114 -4.15 -31.33 -16.56
C GLY A 114 -4.81 -31.23 -17.94
N VAL A 115 -4.28 -30.37 -18.81
CA VAL A 115 -4.70 -30.30 -20.22
C VAL A 115 -4.02 -31.39 -21.05
N VAL A 116 -2.73 -31.66 -20.81
CA VAL A 116 -1.94 -32.60 -21.58
C VAL A 116 -2.13 -34.05 -21.13
N SER A 117 -2.04 -34.29 -19.81
CA SER A 117 -2.04 -35.65 -19.21
C SER A 117 -3.37 -36.02 -18.58
N GLY A 118 -4.36 -35.14 -18.69
CA GLY A 118 -5.70 -35.35 -18.13
C GLY A 118 -5.93 -34.79 -16.74
N PRO A 119 -7.21 -34.64 -16.33
CA PRO A 119 -7.58 -33.89 -15.14
C PRO A 119 -7.07 -34.52 -13.84
N LEU A 120 -6.97 -35.85 -13.75
CA LEU A 120 -6.46 -36.51 -12.56
C LEU A 120 -4.96 -36.26 -12.36
N ALA A 121 -4.15 -36.31 -13.42
CA ALA A 121 -2.74 -35.96 -13.37
C ALA A 121 -2.56 -34.49 -12.91
N GLY A 122 -3.36 -33.58 -13.44
CA GLY A 122 -3.36 -32.19 -13.01
C GLY A 122 -3.75 -32.00 -11.53
N LEU A 123 -4.70 -32.78 -11.00
CA LEU A 123 -5.07 -32.75 -9.56
C LEU A 123 -3.96 -33.26 -8.67
N TRP A 124 -3.26 -34.33 -9.04
CA TRP A 124 -2.09 -34.81 -8.30
C TRP A 124 -0.98 -33.77 -8.26
N LYS A 125 -0.68 -33.18 -9.40
CA LYS A 125 0.31 -32.10 -9.49
C LYS A 125 -0.10 -30.85 -8.69
N GLU A 126 -1.42 -30.50 -8.67
CA GLU A 126 -1.94 -29.44 -7.80
C GLU A 126 -1.66 -29.72 -6.32
N ALA A 127 -1.94 -30.94 -5.87
CA ALA A 127 -1.75 -31.36 -4.48
C ALA A 127 -0.26 -31.31 -4.08
N GLU A 128 0.64 -31.83 -4.91
CA GLU A 128 2.08 -31.81 -4.70
C GLU A 128 2.62 -30.37 -4.65
N ALA A 129 2.31 -29.56 -5.65
CA ALA A 129 2.73 -28.18 -5.73
C ALA A 129 2.19 -27.34 -4.57
N PHE A 130 0.98 -27.60 -4.11
CA PHE A 130 0.41 -26.94 -2.95
C PHE A 130 1.24 -27.17 -1.69
N GLN A 131 1.69 -28.40 -1.43
CA GLN A 131 2.55 -28.71 -0.28
C GLN A 131 3.86 -27.92 -0.35
N GLY A 132 4.52 -27.90 -1.52
CA GLY A 132 5.74 -27.13 -1.71
C GLY A 132 5.54 -25.61 -1.51
N LEU A 133 4.48 -25.06 -2.08
CA LEU A 133 4.18 -23.64 -1.99
C LEU A 133 3.77 -23.20 -0.57
N LEU A 134 3.13 -24.09 0.20
CA LEU A 134 2.69 -23.79 1.58
C LEU A 134 3.87 -23.46 2.51
N HIS A 135 5.00 -24.09 2.29
CA HIS A 135 6.23 -23.87 3.07
C HIS A 135 7.10 -22.72 2.56
N ALA A 136 6.80 -22.18 1.38
CA ALA A 136 7.56 -21.09 0.79
C ALA A 136 7.43 -19.79 1.61
N ASP A 137 8.52 -19.03 1.71
CA ASP A 137 8.53 -17.74 2.43
C ASP A 137 7.54 -16.73 1.82
N THR A 138 7.35 -16.75 0.51
CA THR A 138 6.32 -15.95 -0.17
C THR A 138 4.90 -16.27 0.36
N CYS A 139 4.60 -17.55 0.63
CA CYS A 139 3.30 -17.93 1.19
C CYS A 139 3.13 -17.38 2.60
N LYS A 140 4.12 -17.56 3.47
CA LYS A 140 4.13 -17.03 4.84
C LYS A 140 3.96 -15.52 4.84
N SER A 141 4.69 -14.82 3.98
CA SER A 141 4.62 -13.36 3.80
C SER A 141 3.24 -12.88 3.38
N LEU A 142 2.63 -13.50 2.35
CA LEU A 142 1.31 -13.13 1.87
C LEU A 142 0.20 -13.44 2.89
N ILE A 143 0.32 -14.55 3.64
CA ILE A 143 -0.58 -14.87 4.76
C ILE A 143 -0.45 -13.82 5.85
N HIS A 144 0.78 -13.44 6.21
CA HIS A 144 1.01 -12.37 7.18
C HIS A 144 0.33 -11.06 6.75
N ILE A 145 0.56 -10.59 5.52
CA ILE A 145 -0.08 -9.37 4.98
C ILE A 145 -1.60 -9.47 5.00
N PHE A 146 -2.15 -10.63 4.63
CA PHE A 146 -3.60 -10.84 4.65
C PHE A 146 -4.21 -10.65 6.04
N PHE A 147 -3.59 -11.18 7.09
CA PHE A 147 -4.07 -11.01 8.47
C PHE A 147 -3.69 -9.65 9.05
N ALA A 148 -2.49 -9.14 8.77
CA ALA A 148 -2.04 -7.83 9.21
C ALA A 148 -2.99 -6.73 8.71
N GLN A 149 -3.35 -6.73 7.41
CA GLN A 149 -4.27 -5.77 6.84
C GLN A 149 -5.66 -5.79 7.50
N ARG A 150 -6.17 -6.97 7.86
CA ARG A 150 -7.42 -7.10 8.62
C ARG A 150 -7.28 -6.68 10.07
N GLY A 151 -6.08 -6.86 10.62
CA GLY A 151 -5.74 -6.49 11.99
C GLY A 151 -5.57 -5.00 12.23
N THR A 152 -5.34 -4.17 11.19
CA THR A 152 -5.10 -2.73 11.36
C THR A 152 -6.25 -1.99 12.03
N SER A 153 -7.47 -2.48 11.86
CA SER A 153 -8.67 -1.90 12.49
C SER A 153 -8.90 -2.33 13.94
N LYS A 154 -8.07 -3.23 14.46
CA LYS A 154 -8.12 -3.64 15.87
C LYS A 154 -7.06 -2.85 16.61
N VAL A 155 -7.50 -1.80 17.32
CA VAL A 155 -6.62 -0.89 18.09
C VAL A 155 -6.86 -1.15 19.57
N PRO A 156 -5.89 -1.75 20.29
CA PRO A 156 -6.02 -2.06 21.71
C PRO A 156 -6.36 -0.82 22.54
N GLY A 157 -7.28 -0.99 23.52
CA GLY A 157 -7.76 0.09 24.37
C GLY A 157 -8.72 1.08 23.69
N ILE A 158 -9.06 0.87 22.42
CA ILE A 158 -9.98 1.73 21.65
C ILE A 158 -11.12 0.90 21.05
N THR A 159 -10.83 -0.03 20.14
CA THR A 159 -11.86 -0.80 19.43
C THR A 159 -12.45 -1.94 20.25
N ASP A 160 -11.83 -2.29 21.35
CA ASP A 160 -12.27 -3.27 22.35
C ASP A 160 -13.24 -2.67 23.40
N ARG A 161 -13.49 -1.35 23.36
CA ARG A 161 -14.44 -0.66 24.24
C ARG A 161 -15.92 -0.79 23.83
N GLY A 162 -16.22 -1.52 22.76
CA GLY A 162 -17.58 -1.69 22.26
C GLY A 162 -18.20 -0.45 21.62
N LEU A 163 -17.40 0.56 21.29
CA LEU A 163 -17.88 1.78 20.62
C LEU A 163 -18.35 1.45 19.19
N MET A 164 -19.57 1.92 18.87
CA MET A 164 -20.11 1.83 17.52
C MET A 164 -19.73 3.05 16.69
N PRO A 165 -19.28 2.88 15.43
CA PRO A 165 -18.95 4.01 14.58
C PRO A 165 -20.20 4.82 14.24
N ARG A 166 -20.11 6.14 14.39
CA ARG A 166 -21.14 7.08 13.92
C ARG A 166 -21.11 7.16 12.40
N GLN A 167 -22.26 7.40 11.79
CA GLN A 167 -22.36 7.51 10.35
C GLN A 167 -21.86 8.87 9.87
N VAL A 168 -20.82 8.85 9.03
CA VAL A 168 -20.32 10.03 8.33
C VAL A 168 -20.87 10.02 6.90
N ARG A 169 -21.74 11.00 6.57
CA ARG A 169 -22.44 11.15 5.29
C ARG A 169 -22.00 12.41 4.56
N LYS A 170 -21.82 13.52 5.29
CA LYS A 170 -21.45 14.83 4.74
C LYS A 170 -20.08 15.24 5.26
N VAL A 171 -19.15 15.46 4.34
CA VAL A 171 -17.75 15.76 4.65
C VAL A 171 -17.36 17.07 3.98
N ALA A 172 -16.75 17.98 4.74
CA ALA A 172 -16.11 19.15 4.17
C ALA A 172 -14.60 18.91 3.96
N VAL A 173 -14.06 19.39 2.85
CA VAL A 173 -12.62 19.40 2.57
C VAL A 173 -12.18 20.84 2.42
N VAL A 174 -11.26 21.29 3.27
CA VAL A 174 -10.71 22.64 3.23
C VAL A 174 -9.38 22.64 2.48
N GLY A 175 -9.36 23.23 1.30
CA GLY A 175 -8.20 23.25 0.40
C GLY A 175 -8.47 22.56 -0.93
N GLY A 176 -8.49 23.31 -2.04
CA GLY A 176 -8.70 22.81 -3.41
C GLY A 176 -7.40 22.39 -4.11
N GLY A 177 -6.31 22.14 -3.37
CA GLY A 177 -5.03 21.66 -3.89
C GLY A 177 -5.05 20.22 -4.41
N LEU A 178 -3.87 19.67 -4.70
CA LEU A 178 -3.70 18.29 -5.18
C LEU A 178 -4.27 17.28 -4.18
N MET A 179 -3.92 17.42 -2.90
CA MET A 179 -4.39 16.50 -1.85
C MET A 179 -5.90 16.66 -1.60
N GLY A 180 -6.40 17.88 -1.38
CA GLY A 180 -7.82 18.11 -1.10
C GLY A 180 -8.73 17.65 -2.24
N SER A 181 -8.37 17.89 -3.50
CA SER A 181 -9.13 17.38 -4.65
C SER A 181 -9.08 15.85 -4.77
N GLY A 182 -7.94 15.22 -4.43
CA GLY A 182 -7.81 13.77 -4.37
C GLY A 182 -8.66 13.15 -3.27
N ILE A 183 -8.68 13.77 -2.07
CA ILE A 183 -9.52 13.35 -0.91
C ILE A 183 -11.00 13.49 -1.28
N ALA A 184 -11.41 14.65 -1.83
CA ALA A 184 -12.77 14.87 -2.30
C ALA A 184 -13.19 13.81 -3.33
N THR A 185 -12.29 13.46 -4.28
CA THR A 185 -12.54 12.38 -5.26
C THR A 185 -12.81 11.04 -4.57
N ALA A 186 -12.01 10.65 -3.56
CA ALA A 186 -12.19 9.39 -2.84
C ALA A 186 -13.54 9.35 -2.10
N LEU A 187 -13.94 10.47 -1.49
CA LEU A 187 -15.19 10.62 -0.75
C LEU A 187 -16.43 10.52 -1.66
N VAL A 188 -16.48 11.28 -2.78
CA VAL A 188 -17.64 11.23 -3.69
C VAL A 188 -17.77 9.85 -4.38
N LEU A 189 -16.65 9.18 -4.69
CA LEU A 189 -16.64 7.81 -5.18
C LEU A 189 -17.25 6.80 -4.20
N SER A 190 -17.29 7.15 -2.92
CA SER A 190 -17.86 6.34 -1.84
C SER A 190 -19.22 6.84 -1.36
N ASN A 191 -19.92 7.61 -2.22
CA ASN A 191 -21.24 8.17 -1.97
C ASN A 191 -21.33 9.07 -0.72
N CYS A 192 -20.27 9.80 -0.39
CA CYS A 192 -20.33 10.88 0.58
C CYS A 192 -20.71 12.19 -0.13
N SER A 193 -21.58 12.99 0.48
CA SER A 193 -21.78 14.40 0.08
C SER A 193 -20.56 15.20 0.51
N VAL A 194 -19.97 15.95 -0.41
CA VAL A 194 -18.69 16.65 -0.19
C VAL A 194 -18.83 18.14 -0.45
N ILE A 195 -18.41 18.93 0.53
CA ILE A 195 -18.22 20.37 0.40
C ILE A 195 -16.74 20.63 0.21
N LEU A 196 -16.33 21.22 -0.93
CA LEU A 196 -14.95 21.64 -1.15
C LEU A 196 -14.86 23.16 -0.91
N LYS A 197 -14.08 23.56 0.10
CA LYS A 197 -13.85 24.97 0.44
C LYS A 197 -12.48 25.44 -0.05
N GLY A 198 -12.46 26.61 -0.68
CA GLY A 198 -11.22 27.26 -1.11
C GLY A 198 -11.48 28.70 -1.56
N ASN A 199 -10.41 29.44 -1.90
CA ASN A 199 -10.54 30.68 -2.65
C ASN A 199 -10.89 30.37 -4.12
N ASP A 200 -11.33 31.35 -4.87
CA ASP A 200 -11.84 31.18 -6.26
C ASP A 200 -10.90 30.33 -7.13
N LYS A 201 -9.63 30.67 -7.16
CA LYS A 201 -8.63 29.99 -7.98
C LYS A 201 -8.43 28.54 -7.56
N SER A 202 -8.26 28.29 -6.25
CA SER A 202 -8.02 26.94 -5.72
C SER A 202 -9.28 26.07 -5.81
N LEU A 203 -10.46 26.66 -5.63
CA LEU A 203 -11.75 25.97 -5.67
C LEU A 203 -12.06 25.47 -7.09
N GLN A 204 -11.97 26.38 -8.10
CA GLN A 204 -12.20 25.99 -9.49
C GLN A 204 -11.20 24.95 -9.97
N ALA A 205 -9.91 25.13 -9.66
CA ALA A 205 -8.88 24.15 -9.98
C ALA A 205 -9.13 22.80 -9.27
N GLY A 206 -9.59 22.82 -8.03
CA GLY A 206 -9.93 21.63 -7.25
C GLY A 206 -11.11 20.86 -7.86
N ILE A 207 -12.22 21.53 -8.17
CA ILE A 207 -13.38 20.93 -8.84
C ILE A 207 -12.97 20.36 -10.20
N GLY A 208 -12.17 21.10 -10.97
CA GLY A 208 -11.63 20.64 -12.26
C GLY A 208 -10.83 19.34 -12.14
N ARG A 209 -9.98 19.21 -11.10
CA ARG A 209 -9.22 17.96 -10.83
C ARG A 209 -10.14 16.80 -10.45
N VAL A 210 -11.14 17.02 -9.58
CA VAL A 210 -12.12 15.96 -9.24
C VAL A 210 -12.83 15.48 -10.51
N LYS A 211 -13.31 16.40 -11.35
CA LYS A 211 -13.95 16.11 -12.64
C LYS A 211 -13.02 15.28 -13.54
N ALA A 212 -11.76 15.68 -13.69
CA ALA A 212 -10.76 14.99 -14.51
C ALA A 212 -10.47 13.56 -13.98
N ASN A 213 -10.35 13.38 -12.65
CA ASN A 213 -10.16 12.08 -12.03
C ASN A 213 -11.33 11.13 -12.34
N LEU A 214 -12.57 11.61 -12.25
CA LEU A 214 -13.77 10.82 -12.55
C LEU A 214 -13.90 10.53 -14.06
N GLN A 215 -13.62 11.52 -14.93
CA GLN A 215 -13.62 11.33 -16.38
C GLN A 215 -12.58 10.30 -16.83
N SER A 216 -11.41 10.25 -16.19
CA SER A 216 -10.41 9.21 -16.45
C SER A 216 -10.95 7.80 -16.20
N ARG A 217 -11.83 7.64 -15.21
CA ARG A 217 -12.48 6.33 -14.92
C ARG A 217 -13.53 5.98 -15.99
N VAL A 218 -14.26 6.98 -16.50
CA VAL A 218 -15.20 6.76 -17.61
C VAL A 218 -14.44 6.32 -18.87
N LYS A 219 -13.36 7.05 -19.23
CA LYS A 219 -12.51 6.70 -20.39
C LYS A 219 -11.91 5.30 -20.30
N LYS A 220 -11.62 4.81 -19.09
CA LYS A 220 -11.10 3.44 -18.84
C LYS A 220 -12.19 2.37 -18.73
N GLY A 221 -13.47 2.71 -18.97
CA GLY A 221 -14.59 1.77 -18.82
C GLY A 221 -14.92 1.38 -17.38
N ASN A 222 -14.33 2.03 -16.38
CA ASN A 222 -14.53 1.70 -14.95
C ASN A 222 -15.72 2.45 -14.32
N MET A 223 -16.40 3.32 -15.09
CA MET A 223 -17.55 4.12 -14.66
C MET A 223 -18.43 4.46 -15.86
N THR A 224 -19.75 4.37 -15.71
CA THR A 224 -20.70 4.83 -16.74
C THR A 224 -20.83 6.36 -16.68
N GLN A 225 -21.29 6.97 -17.77
CA GLN A 225 -21.54 8.42 -17.82
C GLN A 225 -22.63 8.86 -16.82
N GLU A 226 -23.70 8.12 -16.69
CA GLU A 226 -24.76 8.35 -15.69
C GLU A 226 -24.18 8.36 -14.25
N LYS A 227 -23.35 7.36 -13.94
CA LYS A 227 -22.70 7.29 -12.64
C LYS A 227 -21.73 8.44 -12.40
N PHE A 228 -21.06 8.93 -13.44
CA PHE A 228 -20.20 10.11 -13.36
C PHE A 228 -21.02 11.35 -12.96
N GLU A 229 -22.16 11.61 -13.62
CA GLU A 229 -23.03 12.77 -13.33
C GLU A 229 -23.60 12.69 -11.90
N LYS A 230 -24.11 11.53 -11.52
CA LYS A 230 -24.56 11.27 -10.13
C LYS A 230 -23.44 11.46 -9.11
N THR A 231 -22.21 11.06 -9.41
CA THR A 231 -21.08 11.23 -8.49
C THR A 231 -20.65 12.69 -8.42
N MET A 232 -20.65 13.42 -9.54
CA MET A 232 -20.35 14.86 -9.56
C MET A 232 -21.38 15.70 -8.80
N SER A 233 -22.66 15.32 -8.80
CA SER A 233 -23.70 16.05 -8.05
C SER A 233 -23.53 15.99 -6.52
N LEU A 234 -22.70 15.07 -6.00
CA LEU A 234 -22.33 15.00 -4.58
C LEU A 234 -21.30 16.06 -4.17
N LEU A 235 -20.68 16.76 -5.13
CA LEU A 235 -19.65 17.77 -4.86
C LEU A 235 -20.21 19.18 -4.95
N LYS A 236 -20.11 19.94 -3.84
CA LYS A 236 -20.46 21.36 -3.78
C LYS A 236 -19.22 22.20 -3.48
N GLY A 237 -18.95 23.25 -4.23
CA GLY A 237 -17.90 24.22 -3.94
C GLY A 237 -18.42 25.39 -3.10
N VAL A 238 -17.64 25.85 -2.11
CA VAL A 238 -17.99 27.01 -1.27
C VAL A 238 -16.75 27.86 -0.93
N ARG A 239 -16.96 29.12 -0.54
CA ARG A 239 -15.89 30.07 -0.19
C ARG A 239 -15.80 30.34 1.32
N ASP A 240 -16.89 30.15 2.03
CA ASP A 240 -17.06 30.42 3.45
C ASP A 240 -17.36 29.16 4.26
N TYR A 241 -17.68 29.32 5.53
CA TYR A 241 -18.03 28.24 6.46
C TYR A 241 -19.54 28.11 6.72
N GLU A 242 -20.40 28.88 6.06
CA GLU A 242 -21.85 28.86 6.31
C GLU A 242 -22.48 27.49 6.09
N SER A 243 -21.98 26.76 5.10
CA SER A 243 -22.44 25.41 4.75
C SER A 243 -21.90 24.31 5.68
N PHE A 244 -21.14 24.64 6.76
CA PHE A 244 -20.52 23.66 7.64
C PHE A 244 -21.36 23.30 8.86
N LYS A 245 -22.52 23.91 9.04
CA LYS A 245 -23.41 23.74 10.23
C LYS A 245 -23.97 22.32 10.42
N ASP A 246 -23.91 21.48 9.38
CA ASP A 246 -24.46 20.12 9.36
C ASP A 246 -23.47 19.08 8.80
N VAL A 247 -22.15 19.36 8.85
CA VAL A 247 -21.13 18.41 8.42
C VAL A 247 -20.76 17.45 9.55
N ASP A 248 -20.54 16.19 9.19
CA ASP A 248 -20.14 15.16 10.14
C ASP A 248 -18.62 15.16 10.36
N MET A 249 -17.85 15.57 9.35
CA MET A 249 -16.39 15.59 9.37
C MET A 249 -15.84 16.69 8.47
N VAL A 250 -14.76 17.33 8.91
CA VAL A 250 -13.93 18.20 8.08
C VAL A 250 -12.56 17.58 7.91
N ILE A 251 -11.99 17.63 6.69
CA ILE A 251 -10.59 17.30 6.41
C ILE A 251 -9.89 18.55 5.88
N GLU A 252 -8.99 19.10 6.68
CA GLU A 252 -8.13 20.22 6.29
C GLU A 252 -6.95 19.69 5.45
N ALA A 253 -6.73 20.29 4.28
CA ALA A 253 -5.69 19.93 3.31
C ALA A 253 -5.08 21.17 2.62
N VAL A 254 -4.77 22.22 3.42
CA VAL A 254 -4.10 23.44 2.94
C VAL A 254 -2.57 23.27 3.03
N ILE A 255 -1.83 24.33 2.71
CA ILE A 255 -0.36 24.36 2.80
C ILE A 255 0.12 24.13 4.24
N GLU A 256 1.35 23.59 4.39
CA GLU A 256 1.96 23.31 5.69
C GLU A 256 2.44 24.61 6.38
N ASN A 257 1.49 25.27 7.07
CA ASN A 257 1.75 26.49 7.86
C ASN A 257 0.97 26.41 9.17
N VAL A 258 1.68 26.39 10.30
CA VAL A 258 1.10 26.22 11.64
C VAL A 258 0.04 27.29 11.95
N LEU A 259 0.39 28.58 11.77
CA LEU A 259 -0.52 29.68 12.11
C LEU A 259 -1.81 29.64 11.29
N LEU A 260 -1.69 29.33 9.98
CA LEU A 260 -2.85 29.19 9.11
C LEU A 260 -3.75 28.02 9.55
N LYS A 261 -3.16 26.88 9.88
CA LYS A 261 -3.92 25.72 10.35
C LYS A 261 -4.59 26.00 11.71
N GLN A 262 -3.88 26.62 12.65
CA GLN A 262 -4.49 27.05 13.92
C GLN A 262 -5.71 27.94 13.70
N GLN A 263 -5.61 28.95 12.82
CA GLN A 263 -6.74 29.83 12.52
C GLN A 263 -7.91 29.05 11.89
N ILE A 264 -7.64 28.15 10.95
CA ILE A 264 -8.67 27.29 10.33
C ILE A 264 -9.37 26.45 11.41
N PHE A 265 -8.64 25.84 12.33
CA PHE A 265 -9.24 24.99 13.38
C PHE A 265 -10.08 25.79 14.38
N VAL A 266 -9.71 27.02 14.70
CA VAL A 266 -10.56 27.96 15.46
C VAL A 266 -11.84 28.29 14.70
N ASP A 267 -11.77 28.55 13.40
CA ASP A 267 -12.94 28.84 12.58
C ASP A 267 -13.86 27.60 12.46
N LEU A 268 -13.29 26.40 12.31
CA LEU A 268 -14.01 25.13 12.26
C LEU A 268 -14.72 24.84 13.59
N GLU A 269 -14.08 25.09 14.73
CA GLU A 269 -14.70 24.93 16.04
C GLU A 269 -15.97 25.76 16.18
N ARG A 270 -15.98 26.97 15.65
CA ARG A 270 -17.13 27.90 15.69
C ARG A 270 -18.22 27.52 14.69
N SER A 271 -17.83 26.96 13.53
CA SER A 271 -18.75 26.79 12.38
C SER A 271 -19.35 25.40 12.29
N CYS A 272 -18.72 24.40 12.91
CA CYS A 272 -19.14 23.01 12.82
C CYS A 272 -19.91 22.55 14.07
N PRO A 273 -20.82 21.57 13.92
CA PRO A 273 -21.55 21.02 15.09
C PRO A 273 -20.58 20.33 16.07
N PRO A 274 -20.98 20.21 17.36
CA PRO A 274 -20.12 19.64 18.41
C PRO A 274 -19.65 18.21 18.15
N HIS A 275 -20.39 17.41 17.38
CA HIS A 275 -20.04 16.04 17.04
C HIS A 275 -19.09 15.93 15.84
N CYS A 276 -18.85 17.01 15.13
CA CYS A 276 -18.05 17.02 13.90
C CYS A 276 -16.59 16.65 14.17
N ILE A 277 -16.07 15.72 13.40
CA ILE A 277 -14.65 15.33 13.44
C ILE A 277 -13.82 16.40 12.71
N LEU A 278 -12.77 16.88 13.34
CA LEU A 278 -11.85 17.88 12.81
C LEU A 278 -10.53 17.20 12.42
N ALA A 279 -10.43 16.78 11.17
CA ALA A 279 -9.24 16.08 10.68
C ALA A 279 -8.31 17.01 9.92
N THR A 280 -6.99 16.75 10.00
CA THR A 280 -5.96 17.42 9.19
C THR A 280 -5.20 16.40 8.35
N ASN A 281 -4.89 16.78 7.11
CA ASN A 281 -4.04 15.97 6.23
C ASN A 281 -2.56 16.39 6.31
N THR A 282 -2.14 17.08 7.36
CA THR A 282 -0.72 17.39 7.55
C THR A 282 0.13 16.12 7.50
N SER A 283 1.36 16.23 7.02
CA SER A 283 2.31 15.13 6.98
C SER A 283 3.38 15.20 8.06
N THR A 284 3.54 16.35 8.72
CA THR A 284 4.70 16.62 9.58
C THR A 284 4.43 17.50 10.78
N ILE A 285 3.36 18.33 10.76
CA ILE A 285 3.07 19.27 11.85
C ILE A 285 2.46 18.50 13.03
N ASP A 286 2.98 18.77 14.22
CA ASP A 286 2.43 18.26 15.48
C ASP A 286 0.95 18.68 15.64
N LEU A 287 0.07 17.70 15.83
CA LEU A 287 -1.36 17.93 15.98
C LEU A 287 -1.71 18.74 17.24
N ASN A 288 -0.89 18.64 18.29
CA ASN A 288 -1.09 19.43 19.50
C ASN A 288 -0.92 20.94 19.20
N LEU A 289 0.08 21.30 18.37
CA LEU A 289 0.25 22.70 17.93
C LEU A 289 -0.96 23.18 17.10
N ILE A 290 -1.49 22.32 16.22
CA ILE A 290 -2.67 22.68 15.41
C ILE A 290 -3.87 22.97 16.31
N GLY A 291 -4.09 22.14 17.35
CA GLY A 291 -5.22 22.24 18.26
C GLY A 291 -5.04 23.23 19.41
N GLU A 292 -3.86 23.83 19.58
CA GLU A 292 -3.48 24.63 20.75
C GLU A 292 -4.46 25.78 21.06
N LYS A 293 -5.00 26.41 20.01
CA LYS A 293 -5.92 27.56 20.12
C LYS A 293 -7.40 27.17 20.18
N THR A 294 -7.72 25.87 20.28
CA THR A 294 -9.09 25.35 20.34
C THR A 294 -9.38 24.69 21.68
N ARG A 295 -10.66 24.57 22.02
CA ARG A 295 -11.16 23.77 23.15
C ARG A 295 -11.62 22.36 22.73
N SER A 296 -11.59 22.06 21.43
CA SER A 296 -12.11 20.84 20.81
C SER A 296 -11.00 19.85 20.47
N GLN A 297 -9.95 19.77 21.26
CA GLN A 297 -8.81 18.88 21.01
C GLN A 297 -9.20 17.40 20.97
N ASP A 298 -10.27 17.02 21.67
CA ASP A 298 -10.84 15.68 21.68
C ASP A 298 -11.43 15.24 20.32
N ARG A 299 -11.75 16.20 19.45
CA ARG A 299 -12.27 16.00 18.11
C ARG A 299 -11.19 16.11 17.00
N ILE A 300 -9.97 16.52 17.38
CA ILE A 300 -8.86 16.71 16.43
C ILE A 300 -8.14 15.39 16.20
N ILE A 301 -7.92 15.06 14.92
CA ILE A 301 -7.27 13.82 14.49
C ILE A 301 -6.50 14.04 13.18
N GLY A 302 -5.38 13.35 12.99
CA GLY A 302 -4.71 13.30 11.70
C GLY A 302 -5.37 12.30 10.77
N ALA A 303 -5.63 12.72 9.54
CA ALA A 303 -6.06 11.86 8.44
C ALA A 303 -5.06 12.03 7.30
N HIS A 304 -3.89 11.40 7.46
CA HIS A 304 -2.78 11.53 6.52
C HIS A 304 -2.99 10.61 5.32
N PHE A 305 -3.37 11.23 4.19
CA PHE A 305 -3.51 10.58 2.90
C PHE A 305 -2.22 10.69 2.10
N PHE A 306 -2.00 9.74 1.20
CA PHE A 306 -0.83 9.70 0.33
C PHE A 306 -1.19 10.06 -1.10
N SER A 307 -0.30 10.76 -1.80
CA SER A 307 -0.53 11.21 -3.18
C SER A 307 -0.34 10.07 -4.20
N PRO A 308 -1.30 9.89 -5.14
CA PRO A 308 -2.60 10.54 -5.32
C PRO A 308 -3.65 10.01 -4.32
N ALA A 309 -4.31 10.89 -3.55
CA ALA A 309 -5.15 10.50 -2.43
C ALA A 309 -6.34 9.57 -2.80
N HIS A 310 -6.86 9.65 -4.01
CA HIS A 310 -7.95 8.77 -4.49
C HIS A 310 -7.45 7.39 -4.99
N VAL A 311 -6.12 7.20 -5.09
CA VAL A 311 -5.49 5.95 -5.56
C VAL A 311 -4.78 5.20 -4.44
N MET A 312 -3.88 5.88 -3.72
CA MET A 312 -3.03 5.26 -2.70
C MET A 312 -3.87 4.59 -1.60
N PRO A 313 -3.60 3.31 -1.27
CA PRO A 313 -4.47 2.54 -0.39
C PRO A 313 -4.31 2.88 1.09
N LEU A 314 -3.17 3.41 1.54
CA LEU A 314 -2.91 3.72 2.95
C LEU A 314 -3.67 4.97 3.40
N LEU A 315 -4.21 4.93 4.62
CA LEU A 315 -4.65 6.08 5.40
C LEU A 315 -4.01 5.98 6.79
N GLU A 316 -3.08 6.87 7.11
CA GLU A 316 -2.48 6.93 8.43
C GLU A 316 -3.35 7.82 9.32
N ILE A 317 -3.90 7.24 10.37
CA ILE A 317 -4.76 7.91 11.35
C ILE A 317 -3.89 8.28 12.55
N VAL A 318 -3.65 9.58 12.73
CA VAL A 318 -2.75 10.07 13.78
C VAL A 318 -3.57 10.59 14.96
N ARG A 319 -3.35 10.00 16.13
CA ARG A 319 -4.02 10.39 17.37
C ARG A 319 -3.08 11.11 18.32
N THR A 320 -3.60 12.10 19.03
CA THR A 320 -2.97 12.68 20.22
C THR A 320 -3.48 11.98 21.48
N GLN A 321 -2.93 12.35 22.63
CA GLN A 321 -3.46 11.93 23.94
C GLN A 321 -4.87 12.49 24.22
N HIS A 322 -5.27 13.58 23.54
CA HIS A 322 -6.57 14.24 23.70
C HIS A 322 -7.64 13.68 22.77
N THR A 323 -7.25 13.08 21.64
CA THR A 323 -8.19 12.54 20.64
C THR A 323 -9.10 11.48 21.27
N SER A 324 -10.41 11.67 21.21
CA SER A 324 -11.36 10.74 21.82
C SER A 324 -11.39 9.40 21.07
N PRO A 325 -11.59 8.27 21.80
CA PRO A 325 -11.72 6.95 21.19
C PRO A 325 -12.83 6.86 20.13
N GLN A 326 -13.95 7.59 20.33
CA GLN A 326 -15.05 7.61 19.36
C GLN A 326 -14.61 8.18 18.01
N VAL A 327 -13.85 9.27 17.99
CA VAL A 327 -13.34 9.91 16.77
C VAL A 327 -12.42 8.95 16.00
N ILE A 328 -11.59 8.17 16.73
CA ILE A 328 -10.72 7.16 16.09
C ILE A 328 -11.54 6.05 15.45
N VAL A 329 -12.57 5.53 16.16
CA VAL A 329 -13.47 4.49 15.64
C VAL A 329 -14.24 4.98 14.40
N ASP A 330 -14.72 6.21 14.42
CA ASP A 330 -15.42 6.83 13.30
C ASP A 330 -14.51 6.96 12.07
N LEU A 331 -13.28 7.47 12.26
CA LEU A 331 -12.33 7.64 11.14
C LEU A 331 -11.83 6.30 10.59
N LEU A 332 -11.67 5.27 11.43
CA LEU A 332 -11.42 3.89 10.99
C LEU A 332 -12.54 3.39 10.07
N HIS A 333 -13.80 3.67 10.43
CA HIS A 333 -14.96 3.30 9.62
C HIS A 333 -14.98 4.07 8.28
N VAL A 334 -14.75 5.39 8.31
CA VAL A 334 -14.64 6.22 7.10
C VAL A 334 -13.52 5.72 6.20
N GLY A 335 -12.34 5.42 6.75
CA GLY A 335 -11.21 4.88 5.98
C GLY A 335 -11.61 3.62 5.20
N LYS A 336 -12.29 2.67 5.85
CA LYS A 336 -12.81 1.46 5.17
C LYS A 336 -13.88 1.79 4.13
N LYS A 337 -14.81 2.68 4.44
CA LYS A 337 -15.88 3.13 3.52
C LYS A 337 -15.29 3.69 2.23
N ILE A 338 -14.21 4.48 2.31
CA ILE A 338 -13.51 5.05 1.16
C ILE A 338 -12.44 4.12 0.57
N LYS A 339 -12.49 2.82 0.92
CA LYS A 339 -11.61 1.75 0.42
C LYS A 339 -10.13 1.98 0.70
N LYS A 340 -9.82 2.60 1.84
CA LYS A 340 -8.46 2.71 2.37
C LYS A 340 -8.19 1.62 3.40
N THR A 341 -6.92 1.32 3.59
CA THR A 341 -6.43 0.52 4.71
C THR A 341 -5.95 1.48 5.80
N PRO A 342 -6.74 1.68 6.87
CA PRO A 342 -6.37 2.61 7.92
C PRO A 342 -5.35 1.97 8.87
N VAL A 343 -4.35 2.74 9.29
CA VAL A 343 -3.37 2.39 10.32
C VAL A 343 -3.38 3.49 11.37
N VAL A 344 -3.57 3.14 12.64
CA VAL A 344 -3.64 4.12 13.75
C VAL A 344 -2.28 4.23 14.42
N VAL A 345 -1.77 5.46 14.51
CA VAL A 345 -0.46 5.78 15.09
C VAL A 345 -0.54 6.96 16.06
N GLY A 346 0.46 7.10 16.91
CA GLY A 346 0.63 8.26 17.78
C GLY A 346 1.14 9.49 17.00
N ASN A 347 0.93 10.66 17.60
CA ASN A 347 1.43 11.93 17.09
C ASN A 347 2.92 12.09 17.40
N CYS A 348 3.74 12.29 16.38
CA CYS A 348 5.17 12.64 16.47
C CYS A 348 5.61 13.30 15.16
N THR A 349 6.81 13.86 15.12
CA THR A 349 7.40 14.40 13.88
C THR A 349 7.46 13.33 12.79
N GLY A 350 6.77 13.57 11.67
CA GLY A 350 6.75 12.65 10.51
C GLY A 350 5.87 11.41 10.70
N PHE A 351 5.19 11.26 11.83
CA PHE A 351 4.35 10.12 12.18
C PHE A 351 5.12 8.79 12.03
N ALA A 352 4.45 7.66 11.84
CA ALA A 352 5.17 6.40 11.66
C ALA A 352 5.68 6.24 10.21
N PHE A 353 4.87 6.62 9.22
CA PHE A 353 5.22 6.40 7.82
C PHE A 353 6.45 7.20 7.38
N ASN A 354 6.45 8.52 7.56
CA ASN A 354 7.58 9.35 7.15
C ASN A 354 8.86 9.05 7.94
N ARG A 355 8.71 8.66 9.22
CA ARG A 355 9.85 8.18 10.02
C ARG A 355 10.54 6.99 9.38
N MET A 356 9.79 6.00 8.89
CA MET A 356 10.36 4.86 8.15
C MET A 356 10.86 5.25 6.76
N PHE A 357 10.18 6.18 6.09
CA PHE A 357 10.51 6.56 4.71
C PHE A 357 11.80 7.38 4.61
N PHE A 358 12.08 8.24 5.59
CA PHE A 358 13.27 9.10 5.57
C PHE A 358 14.59 8.34 5.57
N PRO A 359 14.84 7.39 6.47
CA PRO A 359 16.06 6.59 6.46
C PRO A 359 16.31 5.90 5.11
N TYR A 360 15.26 5.50 4.40
CA TYR A 360 15.37 4.91 3.06
C TYR A 360 16.04 5.85 2.05
N THR A 361 15.60 7.10 2.00
CA THR A 361 16.16 8.09 1.07
C THR A 361 17.53 8.60 1.53
N MET A 362 17.72 8.77 2.84
CA MET A 362 19.01 9.22 3.42
C MET A 362 20.11 8.18 3.22
N ALA A 363 19.82 6.90 3.41
CA ALA A 363 20.77 5.81 3.15
C ALA A 363 21.26 5.84 1.70
N ALA A 364 20.34 6.02 0.74
CA ALA A 364 20.68 6.11 -0.67
C ALA A 364 21.59 7.32 -0.97
N MET A 365 21.33 8.49 -0.38
CA MET A 365 22.17 9.68 -0.51
C MET A 365 23.57 9.44 0.08
N LEU A 366 23.65 8.87 1.29
CA LEU A 366 24.90 8.52 1.95
C LEU A 366 25.73 7.60 1.05
N LEU A 367 25.15 6.53 0.52
CA LEU A 367 25.84 5.60 -0.36
C LEU A 367 26.44 6.31 -1.59
N VAL A 368 25.71 7.23 -2.21
CA VAL A 368 26.17 7.99 -3.39
C VAL A 368 27.29 8.96 -3.02
N GLU A 369 27.19 9.66 -1.91
CA GLU A 369 28.24 10.57 -1.45
C GLU A 369 29.51 9.81 -1.06
N HIS A 370 29.43 8.56 -0.62
CA HIS A 370 30.58 7.68 -0.38
C HIS A 370 31.06 6.92 -1.63
N GLY A 371 30.47 7.11 -2.80
CA GLY A 371 31.00 6.62 -4.08
C GLY A 371 30.16 5.60 -4.82
N ALA A 372 29.06 5.12 -4.25
CA ALA A 372 28.16 4.19 -4.95
C ALA A 372 27.48 4.85 -6.16
N ASN A 373 27.17 4.05 -7.17
CA ASN A 373 26.46 4.53 -8.34
C ASN A 373 24.95 4.64 -8.09
N LEU A 374 24.41 5.84 -8.25
CA LEU A 374 22.99 6.17 -8.04
C LEU A 374 22.05 5.29 -8.85
N TYR A 375 22.33 5.11 -10.15
CA TYR A 375 21.48 4.36 -11.06
C TYR A 375 21.53 2.85 -10.77
N GLN A 376 22.67 2.37 -10.24
CA GLN A 376 22.78 0.98 -9.77
C GLN A 376 21.93 0.76 -8.52
N ILE A 377 21.92 1.71 -7.57
CA ILE A 377 21.08 1.63 -6.38
C ILE A 377 19.61 1.51 -6.79
N ASP A 378 19.11 2.42 -7.64
CA ASP A 378 17.72 2.38 -8.12
C ASP A 378 17.37 1.06 -8.83
N LYS A 379 18.29 0.56 -9.66
CA LYS A 379 18.11 -0.72 -10.36
C LYS A 379 18.04 -1.90 -9.40
N VAL A 380 18.90 -1.96 -8.40
CA VAL A 380 18.95 -3.05 -7.41
C VAL A 380 17.69 -3.02 -6.54
N ILE A 381 17.29 -1.85 -6.08
CA ILE A 381 16.08 -1.68 -5.25
C ILE A 381 14.81 -2.05 -6.05
N THR A 382 14.75 -1.71 -7.34
CA THR A 382 13.66 -2.14 -8.21
C THR A 382 13.68 -3.66 -8.43
N LYS A 383 14.87 -4.26 -8.61
CA LYS A 383 15.05 -5.72 -8.71
C LYS A 383 14.65 -6.43 -7.41
N PHE A 384 14.85 -5.82 -6.25
CA PHE A 384 14.39 -6.32 -4.95
C PHE A 384 12.86 -6.42 -4.89
N GLY A 385 12.14 -5.58 -5.67
CA GLY A 385 10.69 -5.60 -5.81
C GLY A 385 9.97 -4.30 -5.49
N MET A 386 10.71 -3.22 -5.19
CA MET A 386 10.12 -1.89 -5.05
C MET A 386 9.61 -1.39 -6.41
N PRO A 387 8.51 -0.64 -6.45
CA PRO A 387 7.97 -0.08 -7.70
C PRO A 387 8.98 0.83 -8.43
N MET A 388 9.83 1.51 -7.67
CA MET A 388 10.91 2.37 -8.14
C MET A 388 12.00 2.51 -7.08
N GLY A 389 13.20 2.86 -7.50
CA GLY A 389 14.29 3.14 -6.58
C GLY A 389 14.15 4.50 -5.87
N PRO A 390 14.98 4.77 -4.84
CA PRO A 390 14.86 5.95 -3.99
C PRO A 390 15.01 7.27 -4.75
N PHE A 391 15.87 7.35 -5.74
CA PHE A 391 16.13 8.58 -6.49
C PHE A 391 14.98 8.88 -7.48
N ARG A 392 14.45 7.85 -8.16
CA ARG A 392 13.24 8.00 -8.97
C ARG A 392 12.05 8.43 -8.14
N LEU A 393 11.95 7.94 -6.91
CA LEU A 393 10.87 8.29 -5.99
C LEU A 393 10.96 9.74 -5.52
N VAL A 394 12.17 10.24 -5.20
CA VAL A 394 12.38 11.66 -4.86
C VAL A 394 12.07 12.57 -6.04
N ASP A 395 12.46 12.20 -7.27
CA ASP A 395 12.11 12.94 -8.48
C ASP A 395 10.58 13.03 -8.70
N LEU A 396 9.86 11.95 -8.39
CA LEU A 396 8.39 11.90 -8.49
C LEU A 396 7.70 12.76 -7.44
N ILE A 397 8.16 12.72 -6.18
CA ILE A 397 7.60 13.50 -5.06
C ILE A 397 7.93 14.99 -5.23
N GLY A 398 9.09 15.29 -5.77
CA GLY A 398 9.64 16.64 -5.96
C GLY A 398 10.53 17.10 -4.82
N PHE A 399 11.62 17.78 -5.17
CA PHE A 399 12.68 18.20 -4.24
C PHE A 399 12.18 19.17 -3.16
N GLY A 400 11.18 20.01 -3.47
CA GLY A 400 10.63 20.94 -2.49
C GLY A 400 10.06 20.21 -1.25
N VAL A 401 9.32 19.13 -1.47
CA VAL A 401 8.78 18.32 -0.38
C VAL A 401 9.88 17.54 0.32
N ALA A 402 10.78 16.91 -0.44
CA ALA A 402 11.87 16.09 0.11
C ALA A 402 12.81 16.91 1.00
N VAL A 403 13.23 18.10 0.56
CA VAL A 403 14.12 19.00 1.34
C VAL A 403 13.42 19.55 2.57
N ALA A 404 12.17 20.03 2.44
CA ALA A 404 11.42 20.57 3.58
C ALA A 404 11.23 19.54 4.70
N THR A 405 10.91 18.31 4.32
CA THR A 405 10.74 17.23 5.29
C THR A 405 12.10 16.77 5.85
N GLY A 406 13.16 16.73 5.02
CA GLY A 406 14.54 16.45 5.47
C GLY A 406 15.01 17.41 6.54
N LEU A 407 14.76 18.71 6.39
CA LEU A 407 15.09 19.71 7.39
C LEU A 407 14.41 19.46 8.73
N GLN A 408 13.14 19.05 8.75
CA GLN A 408 12.44 18.71 9.98
C GLN A 408 13.06 17.50 10.68
N PHE A 409 13.48 16.47 9.92
CA PHE A 409 14.20 15.32 10.49
C PHE A 409 15.55 15.71 11.08
N VAL A 410 16.32 16.53 10.38
CA VAL A 410 17.60 17.06 10.88
C VAL A 410 17.41 17.84 12.18
N GLN A 411 16.33 18.60 12.31
CA GLN A 411 16.03 19.38 13.52
C GLN A 411 15.58 18.52 14.70
N ASN A 412 14.76 17.50 14.45
CA ASN A 412 14.14 16.70 15.51
C ASN A 412 14.95 15.44 15.87
N PHE A 413 15.77 14.92 14.94
CA PHE A 413 16.54 13.69 15.11
C PHE A 413 17.99 13.84 14.62
N PRO A 414 18.74 14.86 15.08
CA PRO A 414 20.07 15.19 14.56
C PRO A 414 21.10 14.06 14.73
N GLU A 415 20.95 13.23 15.77
CA GLU A 415 21.89 12.17 16.15
C GLU A 415 21.84 10.96 15.21
N ARG A 416 20.71 10.78 14.49
CA ARG A 416 20.47 9.63 13.61
C ARG A 416 20.08 10.03 12.18
N THR A 417 20.38 11.26 11.80
CA THR A 417 20.05 11.80 10.48
C THR A 417 21.31 12.04 9.66
N TYR A 418 21.34 11.52 8.43
CA TYR A 418 22.40 11.86 7.47
C TYR A 418 22.03 13.16 6.74
N LYS A 419 22.94 14.14 6.83
CA LYS A 419 22.76 15.49 6.22
C LYS A 419 23.39 15.53 4.83
N SER A 420 22.66 15.13 3.80
CA SER A 420 23.10 15.27 2.41
C SER A 420 22.81 16.67 1.86
N MET A 421 23.79 17.24 1.18
CA MET A 421 23.61 18.49 0.41
C MET A 421 23.17 18.25 -1.03
N LEU A 422 23.05 17.00 -1.48
CA LEU A 422 22.77 16.68 -2.87
C LEU A 422 21.39 17.18 -3.33
N ALA A 423 20.34 16.92 -2.54
CA ALA A 423 18.99 17.39 -2.88
C ALA A 423 18.84 18.92 -2.81
N PRO A 424 19.37 19.63 -1.77
CA PRO A 424 19.40 21.09 -1.76
C PRO A 424 20.11 21.72 -2.97
N LEU A 425 21.27 21.20 -3.36
CA LEU A 425 22.03 21.71 -4.53
C LEU A 425 21.25 21.57 -5.84
N LEU A 426 20.55 20.45 -6.02
CA LEU A 426 19.69 20.24 -7.19
C LEU A 426 18.48 21.21 -7.19
N GLN A 427 17.92 21.48 -6.00
CA GLN A 427 16.82 22.42 -5.84
C GLN A 427 17.23 23.86 -6.15
N GLU A 428 18.42 24.31 -5.72
CA GLU A 428 18.97 25.62 -6.04
C GLU A 428 19.05 25.85 -7.55
N ASP A 429 19.47 24.84 -8.30
CA ASP A 429 19.55 24.87 -9.78
C ASP A 429 18.19 24.60 -10.46
N LYS A 430 17.06 24.70 -9.73
CA LYS A 430 15.70 24.49 -10.22
C LYS A 430 15.45 23.11 -10.87
N ARG A 431 16.25 22.13 -10.49
CA ARG A 431 16.07 20.74 -10.85
C ARG A 431 15.10 20.13 -9.84
N LEU A 432 13.79 20.27 -10.08
CA LEU A 432 12.77 19.94 -9.09
C LEU A 432 12.16 18.54 -9.28
N GLY A 433 12.82 17.69 -10.05
CA GLY A 433 12.39 16.34 -10.34
C GLY A 433 11.57 16.20 -11.62
N GLU A 434 10.70 15.20 -11.67
CA GLU A 434 9.90 14.87 -12.87
C GLU A 434 9.01 16.04 -13.35
N ALA A 435 8.53 16.88 -12.43
CA ALA A 435 7.69 18.03 -12.75
C ALA A 435 8.39 19.05 -13.65
N THR A 436 9.71 19.24 -13.47
CA THR A 436 10.55 20.12 -14.29
C THR A 436 11.35 19.36 -15.36
N ARG A 437 11.05 18.07 -15.55
CA ARG A 437 11.75 17.14 -16.45
C ARG A 437 13.24 16.97 -16.14
N LYS A 438 13.71 17.44 -15.03
CA LYS A 438 15.12 17.38 -14.61
C LYS A 438 15.22 17.28 -13.08
N GLY A 439 15.78 16.19 -12.61
CA GLY A 439 16.04 15.89 -11.20
C GLY A 439 17.33 15.10 -11.07
N PHE A 440 17.30 13.94 -10.42
CA PHE A 440 18.35 12.92 -10.49
C PHE A 440 18.44 12.28 -11.87
N TYR A 441 17.32 12.31 -12.59
CA TYR A 441 17.19 11.83 -13.97
C TYR A 441 16.78 12.96 -14.90
N LEU A 442 16.99 12.76 -16.18
CA LEU A 442 16.38 13.52 -17.27
C LEU A 442 15.09 12.81 -17.71
N TYR A 443 14.07 13.59 -18.06
CA TYR A 443 12.76 13.07 -18.46
C TYR A 443 12.37 13.58 -19.84
N ASP A 444 12.03 12.66 -20.76
CA ASP A 444 11.47 13.01 -22.05
C ASP A 444 10.01 13.48 -21.95
N GLU A 445 9.41 13.81 -23.08
CA GLU A 445 8.01 14.26 -23.16
C GLU A 445 7.01 13.22 -22.65
N ARG A 446 7.36 11.93 -22.72
CA ARG A 446 6.57 10.79 -22.23
C ARG A 446 6.90 10.43 -20.78
N ARG A 447 7.68 11.29 -20.09
CA ARG A 447 8.17 11.07 -18.71
C ARG A 447 9.03 9.80 -18.52
N LYS A 448 9.67 9.33 -19.60
CA LYS A 448 10.64 8.26 -19.50
C LYS A 448 11.95 8.82 -18.94
N ALA A 449 12.43 8.19 -17.87
CA ALA A 449 13.69 8.57 -17.22
C ALA A 449 14.90 8.06 -17.99
N SER A 450 15.96 8.85 -18.03
CA SER A 450 17.29 8.51 -18.50
C SER A 450 18.35 9.07 -17.55
N PRO A 451 19.52 8.43 -17.41
CA PRO A 451 20.63 8.96 -16.64
C PRO A 451 21.07 10.35 -17.12
N ASP A 452 21.48 11.20 -16.17
CA ASP A 452 22.01 12.53 -16.44
C ASP A 452 23.53 12.57 -16.21
N PRO A 453 24.37 12.78 -17.24
CA PRO A 453 25.81 12.90 -17.07
C PRO A 453 26.26 14.08 -16.18
N GLU A 454 25.45 15.16 -16.14
CA GLU A 454 25.76 16.32 -15.32
C GLU A 454 25.63 16.08 -13.82
N LEU A 455 24.95 15.01 -13.41
CA LEU A 455 24.69 14.71 -11.99
C LEU A 455 26.00 14.54 -11.21
N LYS A 456 27.05 14.06 -11.87
CA LYS A 456 28.38 13.85 -11.26
C LYS A 456 28.91 15.11 -10.57
N LYS A 457 28.75 16.28 -11.19
CA LYS A 457 29.21 17.57 -10.61
C LYS A 457 28.52 17.91 -9.28
N TYR A 458 27.20 17.57 -9.15
CA TYR A 458 26.45 17.82 -7.91
C TYR A 458 26.87 16.85 -6.81
N VAL A 459 27.10 15.58 -7.16
CA VAL A 459 27.61 14.58 -6.21
C VAL A 459 29.00 14.99 -5.69
N GLU A 460 29.90 15.44 -6.56
CA GLU A 460 31.23 15.92 -6.19
C GLU A 460 31.16 17.16 -5.30
N LYS A 461 30.28 18.12 -5.65
CA LYS A 461 30.05 19.33 -4.84
C LYS A 461 29.43 18.99 -3.47
N ALA A 462 28.43 18.11 -3.40
CA ALA A 462 27.81 17.66 -2.17
C ALA A 462 28.84 17.00 -1.26
N ARG A 463 29.65 16.10 -1.80
CA ARG A 463 30.76 15.43 -1.10
C ARG A 463 31.76 16.42 -0.54
N SER A 464 32.18 17.40 -1.33
CA SER A 464 33.11 18.46 -0.90
C SER A 464 32.57 19.28 0.27
N ILE A 465 31.28 19.64 0.23
CA ILE A 465 30.60 20.38 1.30
C ILE A 465 30.49 19.55 2.58
N SER A 466 30.12 18.27 2.43
CA SER A 466 29.95 17.35 3.57
C SER A 466 31.28 16.83 4.13
N GLY A 467 32.41 17.08 3.47
CA GLY A 467 33.74 16.58 3.90
C GLY A 467 33.89 15.07 3.80
N VAL A 468 33.03 14.41 2.97
CA VAL A 468 32.98 12.97 2.83
C VAL A 468 33.96 12.51 1.75
N SER A 469 34.72 11.44 2.02
CA SER A 469 35.61 10.79 1.07
C SER A 469 34.97 9.58 0.41
N ILE A 470 35.45 9.25 -0.79
CA ILE A 470 35.02 8.02 -1.49
C ILE A 470 35.57 6.80 -0.73
N ASP A 471 34.68 5.86 -0.42
CA ASP A 471 35.07 4.54 0.08
C ASP A 471 35.13 3.56 -1.09
N PRO A 472 36.33 2.98 -1.41
CA PRO A 472 36.47 2.00 -2.47
C PRO A 472 35.54 0.78 -2.34
N LYS A 473 35.14 0.41 -1.11
CA LYS A 473 34.22 -0.69 -0.85
C LYS A 473 32.80 -0.37 -1.35
N LEU A 474 32.37 0.90 -1.24
CA LEU A 474 31.04 1.32 -1.68
C LEU A 474 30.97 1.58 -3.21
N VAL A 475 32.09 1.81 -3.88
CA VAL A 475 32.13 1.98 -5.36
C VAL A 475 31.68 0.70 -6.07
N LYS A 476 31.97 -0.48 -5.51
CA LYS A 476 31.63 -1.81 -6.09
C LYS A 476 30.78 -2.62 -5.11
N LEU A 477 29.76 -1.97 -4.52
CA LEU A 477 28.90 -2.59 -3.52
C LEU A 477 28.08 -3.75 -4.11
N PRO A 478 28.07 -4.96 -3.51
CA PRO A 478 27.21 -6.06 -3.91
C PRO A 478 25.74 -5.70 -3.83
N GLU A 479 24.90 -6.28 -4.69
CA GLU A 479 23.44 -6.02 -4.69
C GLU A 479 22.80 -6.26 -3.31
N LYS A 480 23.24 -7.31 -2.60
CA LYS A 480 22.78 -7.62 -1.25
C LYS A 480 23.04 -6.47 -0.28
N ASP A 481 24.27 -5.94 -0.30
CA ASP A 481 24.67 -4.86 0.62
C ASP A 481 23.96 -3.55 0.27
N ILE A 482 23.68 -3.27 -1.00
CA ILE A 482 22.84 -2.12 -1.41
C ILE A 482 21.46 -2.23 -0.77
N VAL A 483 20.82 -3.41 -0.83
CA VAL A 483 19.51 -3.64 -0.23
C VAL A 483 19.58 -3.47 1.29
N GLU A 484 20.55 -4.09 1.95
CA GLU A 484 20.70 -4.08 3.40
C GLU A 484 21.02 -2.67 3.93
N MET A 485 22.01 -1.97 3.36
CA MET A 485 22.36 -0.60 3.75
C MET A 485 21.22 0.39 3.52
N THR A 486 20.33 0.11 2.55
CA THR A 486 19.17 0.95 2.28
C THR A 486 18.01 0.66 3.25
N PHE A 487 17.74 -0.60 3.59
CA PHE A 487 16.55 -0.97 4.38
C PHE A 487 16.81 -1.23 5.87
N PHE A 488 18.03 -1.57 6.31
CA PHE A 488 18.29 -1.78 7.73
C PHE A 488 18.13 -0.51 8.57
N PRO A 489 18.49 0.70 8.09
CA PRO A 489 18.12 1.94 8.78
C PRO A 489 16.60 2.14 8.89
N VAL A 490 15.82 1.69 7.89
CA VAL A 490 14.34 1.70 7.94
C VAL A 490 13.83 0.77 9.03
N VAL A 491 14.37 -0.45 9.11
CA VAL A 491 14.06 -1.42 10.19
C VAL A 491 14.38 -0.84 11.56
N ASN A 492 15.55 -0.22 11.69
CA ASN A 492 15.99 0.41 12.93
C ASN A 492 15.03 1.52 13.39
N GLU A 493 14.62 2.40 12.48
CA GLU A 493 13.65 3.45 12.78
C GLU A 493 12.25 2.89 13.06
N ALA A 494 11.84 1.83 12.37
CA ALA A 494 10.59 1.13 12.66
C ALA A 494 10.60 0.52 14.07
N CYS A 495 11.74 0.00 14.53
CA CYS A 495 11.93 -0.46 15.91
C CYS A 495 11.78 0.68 16.91
N GLN A 496 12.31 1.87 16.62
CA GLN A 496 12.16 3.05 17.47
C GLN A 496 10.70 3.53 17.54
N VAL A 497 10.00 3.54 16.41
CA VAL A 497 8.57 3.85 16.34
C VAL A 497 7.73 2.92 17.24
N LEU A 498 8.12 1.65 17.35
CA LEU A 498 7.49 0.70 18.27
C LEU A 498 7.87 0.96 19.73
N ASP A 499 9.13 1.21 20.01
CA ASP A 499 9.65 1.47 21.37
C ASP A 499 9.03 2.72 21.98
N GLU A 500 8.88 3.76 21.18
CA GLU A 500 8.22 5.02 21.54
C GLU A 500 6.67 4.91 21.65
N GLY A 501 6.09 3.74 21.32
CA GLY A 501 4.64 3.54 21.35
C GLY A 501 3.86 4.31 20.29
N ILE A 502 4.52 4.86 19.28
CA ILE A 502 3.90 5.55 18.14
C ILE A 502 3.08 4.56 17.33
N ALA A 503 3.63 3.38 17.01
CA ALA A 503 2.88 2.25 16.50
C ALA A 503 2.73 1.20 17.61
N VAL A 504 1.55 0.59 17.71
CA VAL A 504 1.27 -0.41 18.76
C VAL A 504 1.67 -1.81 18.32
N LYS A 505 1.66 -2.07 17.02
CA LYS A 505 1.93 -3.40 16.44
C LYS A 505 2.93 -3.29 15.29
N ALA A 506 3.94 -4.16 15.27
CA ALA A 506 4.86 -4.27 14.14
C ALA A 506 4.14 -4.57 12.81
N ALA A 507 3.07 -5.37 12.84
CA ALA A 507 2.25 -5.65 11.67
C ALA A 507 1.58 -4.40 11.05
N ASP A 508 1.31 -3.35 11.84
CA ASP A 508 0.80 -2.08 11.30
C ASP A 508 1.88 -1.35 10.49
N LEU A 509 3.16 -1.45 10.90
CA LEU A 509 4.30 -0.92 10.14
C LEU A 509 4.56 -1.72 8.86
N ASP A 510 4.33 -3.05 8.89
CA ASP A 510 4.36 -3.86 7.67
C ASP A 510 3.32 -3.38 6.66
N ILE A 511 2.08 -3.13 7.10
CA ILE A 511 1.03 -2.60 6.23
C ILE A 511 1.36 -1.18 5.75
N ALA A 512 1.88 -0.32 6.61
CA ALA A 512 2.31 1.03 6.22
C ALA A 512 3.43 0.98 5.16
N SER A 513 4.41 0.10 5.32
CA SER A 513 5.49 -0.09 4.35
C SER A 513 4.98 -0.61 3.00
N VAL A 514 4.09 -1.61 3.00
CA VAL A 514 3.54 -2.19 1.76
C VAL A 514 2.59 -1.21 1.06
N MET A 515 1.65 -0.60 1.79
CA MET A 515 0.60 0.23 1.20
C MET A 515 1.04 1.68 0.92
N GLY A 516 2.05 2.18 1.63
CA GLY A 516 2.55 3.55 1.51
C GLY A 516 3.86 3.65 0.72
N MET A 517 4.88 2.84 1.08
CA MET A 517 6.19 2.86 0.41
C MET A 517 6.23 1.97 -0.85
N GLY A 518 5.28 1.04 -1.01
CA GLY A 518 5.33 0.04 -2.07
C GLY A 518 6.29 -1.11 -1.77
N PHE A 519 6.61 -1.37 -0.50
CA PHE A 519 7.43 -2.53 -0.12
C PHE A 519 6.76 -3.82 -0.62
N PRO A 520 7.53 -4.79 -1.15
CA PRO A 520 6.95 -5.96 -1.80
C PRO A 520 6.09 -6.81 -0.84
N PRO A 521 4.78 -7.00 -1.08
CA PRO A 521 3.90 -7.75 -0.18
C PRO A 521 4.30 -9.22 -0.04
N TYR A 522 4.95 -9.78 -1.08
CA TYR A 522 5.46 -11.15 -1.04
C TYR A 522 6.71 -11.33 -0.15
N ARG A 523 7.21 -10.24 0.46
CA ARG A 523 8.23 -10.24 1.51
C ARG A 523 7.64 -9.99 2.89
N GLY A 524 6.33 -9.72 3.01
CA GLY A 524 5.62 -9.63 4.27
C GLY A 524 5.64 -8.27 4.98
N GLY A 525 6.20 -7.23 4.35
CA GLY A 525 6.44 -5.93 4.97
C GLY A 525 7.81 -5.84 5.61
N ILE A 526 8.18 -4.63 6.08
CA ILE A 526 9.54 -4.31 6.51
C ILE A 526 9.98 -5.06 7.77
N MET A 527 9.08 -5.19 8.75
CA MET A 527 9.36 -5.85 10.03
C MET A 527 9.35 -7.38 9.89
N PHE A 528 8.40 -7.93 9.14
CA PHE A 528 8.32 -9.35 8.86
C PHE A 528 9.52 -9.82 8.02
N TRP A 529 9.93 -9.03 7.03
CA TRP A 529 11.13 -9.29 6.25
C TRP A 529 12.39 -9.26 7.13
N ALA A 530 12.48 -8.29 8.04
CA ALA A 530 13.58 -8.20 9.00
C ALA A 530 13.67 -9.47 9.89
N ASP A 531 12.53 -9.98 10.37
CA ASP A 531 12.48 -11.24 11.14
C ASP A 531 12.98 -12.44 10.33
N SER A 532 12.75 -12.48 9.02
CA SER A 532 13.25 -13.54 8.16
C SER A 532 14.77 -13.55 8.01
N LEU A 533 15.42 -12.41 8.24
CA LEU A 533 16.89 -12.27 8.26
C LEU A 533 17.47 -12.51 9.66
N GLY A 534 16.71 -12.21 10.70
CA GLY A 534 17.11 -12.28 12.10
C GLY A 534 17.60 -10.97 12.68
N SER A 535 17.11 -10.63 13.87
CA SER A 535 17.44 -9.38 14.57
C SER A 535 18.92 -9.25 14.93
N GLU A 536 19.58 -10.35 15.27
CA GLU A 536 21.02 -10.40 15.58
C GLU A 536 21.86 -10.03 14.34
N TYR A 537 21.52 -10.58 13.18
CA TYR A 537 22.22 -10.27 11.93
C TYR A 537 22.08 -8.78 11.58
N ILE A 538 20.87 -8.23 11.67
CA ILE A 538 20.62 -6.82 11.36
C ILE A 538 21.37 -5.90 12.35
N TYR A 539 21.34 -6.25 13.64
CA TYR A 539 22.05 -5.53 14.68
C TYR A 539 23.55 -5.48 14.39
N SER A 540 24.20 -6.62 14.15
CA SER A 540 25.64 -6.69 13.89
C SER A 540 26.06 -5.90 12.64
N ARG A 541 25.24 -5.94 11.57
CA ARG A 541 25.52 -5.16 10.36
C ARG A 541 25.39 -3.66 10.60
N LEU A 542 24.35 -3.23 11.30
CA LEU A 542 24.18 -1.81 11.66
C LEU A 542 25.29 -1.31 12.58
N GLU A 543 25.71 -2.11 13.55
CA GLU A 543 26.82 -1.79 14.45
C GLU A 543 28.13 -1.63 13.68
N GLU A 544 28.46 -2.56 12.77
CA GLU A 544 29.61 -2.45 11.87
C GLU A 544 29.58 -1.14 11.08
N TRP A 545 28.45 -0.83 10.44
CA TRP A 545 28.33 0.39 9.64
C TRP A 545 28.31 1.66 10.48
N SER A 546 27.84 1.61 11.70
CA SER A 546 27.87 2.78 12.60
C SER A 546 29.30 3.20 12.97
N LEU A 547 30.20 2.24 13.09
CA LEU A 547 31.63 2.49 13.30
C LEU A 547 32.32 3.09 12.07
N LEU A 548 31.86 2.74 10.86
CA LEU A 548 32.45 3.19 9.60
C LEU A 548 31.85 4.51 9.09
N TYR A 549 30.52 4.67 9.20
CA TYR A 549 29.76 5.75 8.55
C TYR A 549 28.98 6.63 9.55
N GLY A 550 29.13 6.40 10.85
CA GLY A 550 28.59 7.26 11.90
C GLY A 550 27.19 6.92 12.40
N GLY A 551 26.63 7.81 13.23
CA GLY A 551 25.42 7.58 14.02
C GLY A 551 24.15 7.27 13.24
N PHE A 552 24.10 7.57 11.94
CA PHE A 552 22.97 7.21 11.08
C PHE A 552 22.65 5.70 11.09
N PHE A 553 23.68 4.86 11.19
CA PHE A 553 23.52 3.41 11.26
C PHE A 553 23.47 2.85 12.69
N LYS A 554 23.56 3.69 13.73
CA LYS A 554 23.60 3.21 15.11
C LYS A 554 22.33 2.42 15.48
N PRO A 555 22.46 1.15 15.91
CA PRO A 555 21.31 0.35 16.32
C PRO A 555 20.59 0.99 17.51
N CYS A 556 19.25 0.96 17.49
CA CYS A 556 18.44 1.43 18.59
C CYS A 556 18.36 0.38 19.73
N ALA A 557 17.98 0.84 20.93
CA ALA A 557 17.90 -0.01 22.12
C ALA A 557 16.89 -1.16 21.95
N TYR A 558 15.76 -0.93 21.29
CA TYR A 558 14.75 -1.96 21.01
C TYR A 558 15.34 -3.11 20.17
N LEU A 559 16.01 -2.78 19.07
CA LEU A 559 16.64 -3.77 18.19
C LEU A 559 17.75 -4.52 18.92
N ALA A 560 18.60 -3.82 19.68
CA ALA A 560 19.67 -4.42 20.49
C ALA A 560 19.11 -5.43 21.51
N ASN A 561 18.04 -5.08 22.22
CA ASN A 561 17.39 -5.96 23.18
C ASN A 561 16.80 -7.22 22.50
N ARG A 562 16.18 -7.05 21.32
CA ARG A 562 15.63 -8.19 20.55
C ARG A 562 16.73 -9.10 20.02
N ALA A 563 17.81 -8.52 19.50
CA ALA A 563 18.98 -9.26 19.04
C ALA A 563 19.62 -10.09 20.17
N ALA A 564 19.90 -9.45 21.32
CA ALA A 564 20.51 -10.10 22.47
C ALA A 564 19.68 -11.26 23.05
N LYS A 565 18.35 -11.20 22.93
CA LYS A 565 17.43 -12.22 23.46
C LYS A 565 16.94 -13.22 22.41
N GLY A 566 17.31 -13.07 21.15
CA GLY A 566 16.79 -13.89 20.05
C GLY A 566 15.27 -13.78 19.87
N ILE A 567 14.67 -12.61 20.21
CA ILE A 567 13.22 -12.40 20.17
C ILE A 567 12.83 -11.77 18.83
N PRO A 568 11.81 -12.32 18.10
CA PRO A 568 11.33 -11.73 16.86
C PRO A 568 10.82 -10.30 17.03
N LEU A 569 10.94 -9.46 15.98
CA LEU A 569 10.41 -8.09 15.91
C LEU A 569 8.88 -8.08 15.77
N VAL A 570 8.35 -9.07 15.06
CA VAL A 570 6.90 -9.29 14.90
C VAL A 570 6.49 -10.47 15.78
N ARG A 571 5.56 -10.28 16.71
CA ARG A 571 4.95 -11.43 17.39
C ARG A 571 4.26 -12.30 16.36
N ASN A 572 4.75 -13.54 16.17
CA ASN A 572 4.21 -14.48 15.20
C ASN A 572 2.73 -14.80 15.52
N LEU A 573 1.81 -14.11 14.87
CA LEU A 573 0.39 -14.50 14.83
C LEU A 573 0.17 -15.84 14.11
N ILE A 574 1.18 -16.34 13.39
CA ILE A 574 1.08 -17.50 12.50
C ILE A 574 1.25 -18.83 13.26
N PHE A 575 1.97 -18.87 14.37
CA PHE A 575 2.12 -20.12 15.15
C PHE A 575 0.86 -20.54 15.92
N TYR A 576 -0.14 -19.66 16.05
CA TYR A 576 -1.41 -20.03 16.70
C TYR A 576 -2.37 -20.83 15.80
N ASN A 577 -2.09 -20.97 14.51
CA ASN A 577 -2.99 -21.61 13.55
C ASN A 577 -2.45 -22.91 12.92
N SER A 578 -1.50 -23.60 13.57
CA SER A 578 -1.16 -24.97 13.20
C SER A 578 -2.40 -25.89 13.19
N ARG A 579 -3.41 -25.62 14.02
CA ARG A 579 -4.70 -26.33 14.01
C ARG A 579 -5.57 -26.06 12.76
N VAL A 580 -5.54 -24.84 12.21
CA VAL A 580 -6.30 -24.49 10.97
C VAL A 580 -5.61 -25.10 9.75
N MET A 581 -4.27 -25.08 9.70
CA MET A 581 -3.50 -25.76 8.66
C MET A 581 -3.67 -27.29 8.72
N TYR A 582 -3.72 -27.86 9.92
CA TYR A 582 -3.95 -29.30 10.11
C TYR A 582 -5.37 -29.73 9.71
N ALA A 583 -6.38 -28.91 10.00
CA ALA A 583 -7.77 -29.16 9.58
C ALA A 583 -7.96 -29.08 8.05
N GLN A 584 -7.27 -28.15 7.38
CA GLN A 584 -7.27 -28.05 5.92
C GLN A 584 -6.54 -29.24 5.27
N THR A 585 -5.45 -29.71 5.83
CA THR A 585 -4.73 -30.91 5.36
C THR A 585 -5.58 -32.17 5.51
N LEU A 586 -6.39 -32.28 6.58
CA LEU A 586 -7.34 -33.39 6.78
C LEU A 586 -8.53 -33.33 5.80
N LEU A 587 -9.00 -32.13 5.44
CA LEU A 587 -10.06 -31.97 4.45
C LEU A 587 -9.60 -32.42 3.06
N ILE A 588 -8.36 -32.10 2.68
CA ILE A 588 -7.75 -32.50 1.41
C ILE A 588 -7.57 -34.03 1.34
N ARG A 589 -7.15 -34.66 2.43
CA ARG A 589 -7.07 -36.14 2.49
C ARG A 589 -8.43 -36.82 2.34
N ARG A 590 -9.50 -36.24 2.86
CA ARG A 590 -10.86 -36.78 2.69
C ARG A 590 -11.41 -36.63 1.27
N VAL A 591 -11.09 -35.54 0.58
CA VAL A 591 -11.54 -35.30 -0.81
C VAL A 591 -10.73 -36.11 -1.84
N ALA A 592 -9.50 -36.50 -1.51
CA ALA A 592 -8.68 -37.36 -2.37
C ALA A 592 -9.04 -38.87 -2.28
N ILE A 593 -9.84 -39.27 -1.28
CA ILE A 593 -10.24 -40.68 -1.03
C ILE A 593 -11.72 -40.92 -1.37
N SER A 594 -12.50 -39.87 -1.61
CA SER A 594 -13.88 -39.92 -2.13
C SER A 594 -13.96 -39.48 -3.58
#